data_0b1d0425b3a411892c16fb46325d5cba
#
_entry.id   0b1d0425b3a411892c16fb46325d5cba
#
_cell.length_a   1.000
_cell.length_b   1.000
_cell.length_c   1.000
_cell.angle_alpha   90.00
_cell.angle_beta   90.00
_cell.angle_gamma   90.00
#
_symmetry.space_group_name_H-M   'P 1'
#
loop_
_entity.id
_entity.type
_entity.pdbx_description
1 polymer ?
#
loop_
_entity_poly.entity_id
_entity_poly.type
_entity_poly.pdbx_seq_one_letter_code
_entity_poly.pdbx_strand_id
1 'polypeptide(L)'
;MDRWSPLVEDERMDESPASSTNHDYTIADLSALVKTGRLRLPQFQRSFRWDAQDILNLFDSILRGYPFGSLLLWEREAGEEDLRIGALEVRAEERPDALWVVDGQQRITSLVNVVDPQGMADPRFALGYSLRARKIVTINRNEGSSVIPLPDVFDFARALEWLRRNPDASNSAELIQDVARRLNGLKVPATIMEQANEETLREIFDRINSRGKRLNAAEIFDAIHGG
;
A
#
# COMPACT_ATOMS: atom_id res chain seq x y z
N MET A 1 -19.26 41.23 -53.36
CA MET A 1 -19.37 39.77 -53.53
C MET A 1 -18.57 39.11 -52.47
N ASP A 2 -19.33 38.70 -51.53
CA ASP A 2 -19.11 37.87 -50.39
C ASP A 2 -18.18 36.69 -50.59
N ARG A 3 -17.37 36.40 -49.61
CA ARG A 3 -17.20 35.03 -49.14
C ARG A 3 -16.82 35.01 -47.68
N TRP A 4 -17.82 34.74 -46.93
CA TRP A 4 -17.80 34.34 -45.54
C TRP A 4 -17.11 32.99 -45.41
N SER A 5 -16.04 32.89 -44.65
CA SER A 5 -15.41 31.63 -44.23
C SER A 5 -16.11 31.14 -42.97
N PRO A 6 -16.48 29.86 -42.88
CA PRO A 6 -17.11 29.32 -41.70
C PRO A 6 -16.15 29.28 -40.53
N LEU A 7 -16.65 29.65 -39.37
CA LEU A 7 -16.08 29.45 -38.06
C LEU A 7 -15.67 27.99 -37.94
N VAL A 8 -14.39 27.74 -37.70
CA VAL A 8 -13.91 26.51 -37.11
C VAL A 8 -14.47 26.55 -35.70
N GLU A 9 -15.49 25.75 -35.41
CA GLU A 9 -15.88 25.42 -34.05
C GLU A 9 -14.66 24.80 -33.39
N ASP A 10 -14.07 25.55 -32.49
CA ASP A 10 -13.08 25.11 -31.53
C ASP A 10 -13.81 24.10 -30.64
N GLU A 11 -13.70 22.82 -30.98
CA GLU A 11 -14.05 21.73 -30.07
C GLU A 11 -13.14 21.85 -28.83
N ARG A 12 -13.45 22.79 -27.96
CA ARG A 12 -13.00 22.76 -26.60
C ARG A 12 -13.62 21.50 -25.98
N MET A 13 -12.83 20.44 -25.97
CA MET A 13 -13.13 19.28 -25.16
C MET A 13 -13.49 19.76 -23.76
N ASP A 14 -14.66 19.38 -23.33
CA ASP A 14 -15.20 19.62 -21.99
C ASP A 14 -14.28 18.88 -20.99
N GLU A 15 -13.16 19.51 -20.66
CA GLU A 15 -12.27 19.05 -19.59
C GLU A 15 -12.95 19.34 -18.26
N SER A 16 -13.89 18.49 -17.89
CA SER A 16 -14.33 18.46 -16.50
C SER A 16 -13.08 18.30 -15.63
N PRO A 17 -12.82 19.21 -14.68
CA PRO A 17 -11.64 19.14 -13.87
C PRO A 17 -11.62 17.79 -13.13
N ALA A 18 -10.47 17.10 -13.18
CA ALA A 18 -10.28 15.86 -12.44
C ALA A 18 -10.69 16.06 -10.99
N SER A 19 -11.66 15.26 -10.52
CA SER A 19 -12.06 15.29 -9.13
C SER A 19 -11.12 14.39 -8.31
N SER A 20 -10.85 14.80 -7.07
CA SER A 20 -10.08 13.99 -6.15
C SER A 20 -10.69 14.02 -4.76
N THR A 21 -10.67 12.87 -4.10
CA THR A 21 -11.09 12.72 -2.71
C THR A 21 -9.93 12.28 -1.84
N ASN A 22 -9.90 12.75 -0.59
CA ASN A 22 -8.89 12.34 0.37
C ASN A 22 -9.50 11.36 1.36
N HIS A 23 -8.76 10.28 1.62
CA HIS A 23 -9.12 9.24 2.56
C HIS A 23 -7.96 8.92 3.48
N ASP A 24 -8.29 8.53 4.71
CA ASP A 24 -7.33 7.96 5.66
C ASP A 24 -7.65 6.47 5.85
N TYR A 25 -6.81 5.60 5.30
CA TYR A 25 -6.96 4.16 5.45
C TYR A 25 -6.18 3.64 6.66
N THR A 26 -6.76 2.72 7.41
CA THR A 26 -5.97 1.88 8.33
C THR A 26 -5.24 0.78 7.55
N ILE A 27 -4.26 0.12 8.19
CA ILE A 27 -3.63 -1.08 7.59
C ILE A 27 -4.68 -2.18 7.36
N ALA A 28 -5.67 -2.29 8.25
CA ALA A 28 -6.77 -3.25 8.10
C ALA A 28 -7.62 -2.94 6.86
N ASP A 29 -7.94 -1.66 6.62
CA ASP A 29 -8.67 -1.23 5.41
C ASP A 29 -7.89 -1.57 4.15
N LEU A 30 -6.58 -1.26 4.11
CA LEU A 30 -5.72 -1.60 2.98
C LEU A 30 -5.65 -3.12 2.75
N SER A 31 -5.53 -3.90 3.82
CA SER A 31 -5.55 -5.37 3.74
C SER A 31 -6.88 -5.89 3.19
N ALA A 32 -8.00 -5.30 3.60
CA ALA A 32 -9.31 -5.65 3.07
C ALA A 32 -9.44 -5.29 1.58
N LEU A 33 -8.98 -4.10 1.17
CA LEU A 33 -8.97 -3.70 -0.24
C LEU A 33 -8.14 -4.64 -1.12
N VAL A 34 -6.99 -5.12 -0.60
CA VAL A 34 -6.17 -6.13 -1.28
C VAL A 34 -6.92 -7.46 -1.36
N LYS A 35 -7.41 -7.99 -0.24
CA LYS A 35 -8.06 -9.32 -0.16
C LYS A 35 -9.34 -9.41 -0.98
N THR A 36 -10.06 -8.30 -1.13
CA THR A 36 -11.26 -8.21 -1.99
C THR A 36 -10.94 -7.92 -3.46
N GLY A 37 -9.66 -7.78 -3.80
CA GLY A 37 -9.25 -7.42 -5.15
C GLY A 37 -9.70 -6.00 -5.58
N ARG A 38 -10.12 -5.14 -4.65
CA ARG A 38 -10.45 -3.76 -4.98
C ARG A 38 -9.21 -2.93 -5.25
N LEU A 39 -8.12 -3.19 -4.53
CA LEU A 39 -6.84 -2.55 -4.79
C LEU A 39 -6.11 -3.32 -5.88
N ARG A 40 -5.66 -2.60 -6.90
CA ARG A 40 -4.94 -3.13 -8.07
C ARG A 40 -3.53 -2.54 -8.14
N LEU A 41 -2.58 -3.37 -8.54
CA LEU A 41 -1.25 -2.92 -8.92
C LEU A 41 -1.12 -3.05 -10.45
N PRO A 42 -0.64 -2.00 -11.16
CA PRO A 42 -0.33 -2.13 -12.57
C PRO A 42 0.70 -3.26 -12.81
N GLN A 43 0.44 -4.16 -13.76
CA GLN A 43 1.21 -5.42 -13.96
C GLN A 43 2.71 -5.23 -14.22
N PHE A 44 3.09 -4.09 -14.72
CA PHE A 44 4.50 -3.76 -15.06
C PHE A 44 5.16 -2.84 -14.04
N GLN A 45 4.40 -2.38 -13.03
CA GLN A 45 5.05 -1.74 -11.91
C GLN A 45 6.08 -2.71 -11.37
N ARG A 46 7.31 -2.32 -11.54
CA ARG A 46 8.56 -2.97 -11.19
C ARG A 46 8.37 -3.92 -10.01
N SER A 47 8.94 -5.09 -10.14
CA SER A 47 9.12 -6.02 -9.01
C SER A 47 9.33 -5.25 -7.72
N PHE A 48 8.69 -5.65 -6.64
CA PHE A 48 8.91 -5.09 -5.32
C PHE A 48 10.42 -4.95 -5.05
N ARG A 49 10.89 -3.71 -4.81
CA ARG A 49 12.32 -3.37 -4.76
C ARG A 49 12.87 -3.15 -3.37
N TRP A 50 11.99 -2.87 -2.42
CA TRP A 50 12.40 -2.66 -1.05
C TRP A 50 12.97 -3.95 -0.47
N ASP A 51 14.09 -3.81 0.22
CA ASP A 51 14.65 -4.88 1.02
C ASP A 51 14.07 -4.87 2.46
N ALA A 52 14.50 -5.81 3.27
CA ALA A 52 14.03 -5.90 4.66
C ALA A 52 14.39 -4.65 5.48
N GLN A 53 15.48 -3.96 5.16
CA GLN A 53 15.88 -2.75 5.87
C GLN A 53 14.99 -1.55 5.53
N ASP A 54 14.57 -1.41 4.28
CA ASP A 54 13.62 -0.38 3.85
C ASP A 54 12.29 -0.55 4.59
N ILE A 55 11.83 -1.80 4.70
CA ILE A 55 10.58 -2.14 5.39
C ILE A 55 10.72 -1.89 6.91
N LEU A 56 11.84 -2.26 7.51
CA LEU A 56 12.14 -1.93 8.92
C LEU A 56 12.08 -0.42 9.16
N ASN A 57 12.69 0.38 8.28
CA ASN A 57 12.70 1.83 8.37
C ASN A 57 11.29 2.43 8.27
N LEU A 58 10.43 1.86 7.40
CA LEU A 58 9.03 2.25 7.31
C LEU A 58 8.31 2.03 8.66
N PHE A 59 8.41 0.82 9.21
CA PHE A 59 7.71 0.46 10.45
C PHE A 59 8.30 1.17 11.68
N ASP A 60 9.59 1.44 11.72
CA ASP A 60 10.21 2.28 12.76
C ASP A 60 9.68 3.71 12.70
N SER A 61 9.55 4.28 11.49
CA SER A 61 8.95 5.61 11.29
C SER A 61 7.50 5.64 11.78
N ILE A 62 6.71 4.61 11.47
CA ILE A 62 5.32 4.46 11.92
C ILE A 62 5.26 4.44 13.46
N LEU A 63 6.06 3.61 14.12
CA LEU A 63 6.04 3.51 15.57
C LEU A 63 6.51 4.79 16.27
N ARG A 64 7.35 5.60 15.61
CA ARG A 64 7.79 6.91 16.09
C ARG A 64 6.82 8.04 15.77
N GLY A 65 5.78 7.78 14.97
CA GLY A 65 4.85 8.80 14.50
C GLY A 65 5.47 9.77 13.48
N TYR A 66 6.51 9.32 12.76
CA TYR A 66 7.14 10.13 11.71
C TYR A 66 6.33 10.06 10.41
N PRO A 67 6.36 11.12 9.60
CA PRO A 67 5.76 11.10 8.28
C PRO A 67 6.42 10.00 7.41
N PHE A 68 5.60 9.16 6.78
CA PHE A 68 6.07 8.07 5.90
C PHE A 68 5.48 8.16 4.48
N GLY A 69 4.82 9.28 4.17
CA GLY A 69 4.24 9.59 2.87
C GLY A 69 2.77 9.20 2.74
N SER A 70 2.19 9.51 1.58
CA SER A 70 0.79 9.25 1.22
C SER A 70 0.69 8.31 0.04
N LEU A 71 -0.52 7.86 -0.25
CA LEU A 71 -0.84 7.06 -1.44
C LEU A 71 -1.50 7.94 -2.50
N LEU A 72 -1.25 7.65 -3.76
CA LEU A 72 -2.03 8.14 -4.88
C LEU A 72 -2.71 6.96 -5.56
N LEU A 73 -4.03 6.99 -5.58
CA LEU A 73 -4.87 5.94 -6.13
C LEU A 73 -5.71 6.52 -7.29
N TRP A 74 -6.05 5.68 -8.25
CA TRP A 74 -6.92 6.02 -9.34
C TRP A 74 -8.10 5.07 -9.38
N GLU A 75 -9.31 5.59 -9.27
CA GLU A 75 -10.53 4.80 -9.36
C GLU A 75 -10.92 4.61 -10.83
N ARG A 76 -10.96 3.35 -11.27
CA ARG A 76 -11.43 2.94 -12.60
C ARG A 76 -11.81 1.47 -12.61
N GLU A 77 -12.47 1.04 -13.67
CA GLU A 77 -12.79 -0.35 -13.90
C GLU A 77 -11.54 -1.26 -13.97
N ALA A 78 -11.67 -2.51 -13.55
CA ALA A 78 -10.68 -3.55 -13.66
C ALA A 78 -11.36 -4.89 -13.98
N GLY A 79 -10.79 -5.63 -14.92
CA GLY A 79 -11.22 -7.00 -15.23
C GLY A 79 -10.86 -8.02 -14.14
N GLU A 80 -11.27 -9.27 -14.34
CA GLU A 80 -10.84 -10.40 -13.51
C GLU A 80 -9.33 -10.63 -13.68
N GLU A 81 -8.62 -10.84 -12.57
CA GLU A 81 -7.17 -10.98 -12.57
C GLU A 81 -6.66 -11.76 -11.36
N ASP A 82 -5.64 -12.59 -11.54
CA ASP A 82 -4.88 -13.17 -10.44
C ASP A 82 -3.77 -12.21 -10.01
N LEU A 83 -3.97 -11.57 -8.86
CA LEU A 83 -3.07 -10.56 -8.32
C LEU A 83 -2.01 -11.18 -7.43
N ARG A 84 -0.79 -10.69 -7.57
CA ARG A 84 0.29 -10.97 -6.63
C ARG A 84 0.83 -9.67 -6.04
N ILE A 85 0.65 -9.51 -4.72
CA ILE A 85 1.08 -8.33 -3.96
C ILE A 85 2.09 -8.77 -2.90
N GLY A 86 3.37 -8.74 -3.23
CA GLY A 86 4.42 -9.32 -2.41
C GLY A 86 4.29 -10.85 -2.35
N ALA A 87 4.04 -11.39 -1.17
CA ALA A 87 3.78 -12.81 -0.91
C ALA A 87 2.28 -13.16 -0.95
N LEU A 88 1.40 -12.16 -1.03
CA LEU A 88 -0.05 -12.37 -1.06
C LEU A 88 -0.51 -12.69 -2.49
N GLU A 89 -1.33 -13.73 -2.64
CA GLU A 89 -1.99 -14.10 -3.89
C GLU A 89 -3.50 -13.94 -3.71
N VAL A 90 -4.14 -13.22 -4.62
CA VAL A 90 -5.56 -12.89 -4.55
C VAL A 90 -6.18 -13.04 -5.94
N ARG A 91 -7.26 -13.82 -6.03
CA ARG A 91 -8.11 -13.82 -7.22
C ARG A 91 -9.08 -12.66 -7.12
N ALA A 92 -8.92 -11.69 -8.02
CA ALA A 92 -9.70 -10.47 -8.03
C ALA A 92 -10.75 -10.53 -9.14
N GLU A 93 -12.00 -10.37 -8.77
CA GLU A 93 -13.12 -10.31 -9.70
C GLU A 93 -13.16 -8.98 -10.45
N GLU A 94 -13.82 -8.97 -11.60
CA GLU A 94 -14.13 -7.75 -12.35
C GLU A 94 -14.94 -6.77 -11.48
N ARG A 95 -14.60 -5.48 -11.59
CA ARG A 95 -15.30 -4.44 -10.84
C ARG A 95 -15.15 -3.06 -11.49
N PRO A 96 -16.18 -2.20 -11.38
CA PRO A 96 -16.13 -0.84 -11.95
C PRO A 96 -15.36 0.15 -11.09
N ASP A 97 -15.13 -0.14 -9.80
CA ASP A 97 -14.61 0.77 -8.76
C ASP A 97 -13.28 0.30 -8.18
N ALA A 98 -12.42 -0.28 -9.01
CA ALA A 98 -11.08 -0.69 -8.59
C ALA A 98 -10.19 0.52 -8.32
N LEU A 99 -9.34 0.42 -7.31
CA LEU A 99 -8.36 1.43 -6.92
C LEU A 99 -6.98 1.03 -7.40
N TRP A 100 -6.54 1.62 -8.49
CA TRP A 100 -5.22 1.39 -9.07
C TRP A 100 -4.17 2.23 -8.36
N VAL A 101 -3.09 1.60 -7.91
CA VAL A 101 -2.01 2.30 -7.22
C VAL A 101 -1.15 3.05 -8.22
N VAL A 102 -1.19 4.38 -8.20
CA VAL A 102 -0.35 5.26 -9.02
C VAL A 102 0.96 5.55 -8.30
N ASP A 103 0.91 5.87 -7.00
CA ASP A 103 2.11 5.99 -6.14
C ASP A 103 1.88 5.36 -4.78
N GLY A 104 2.96 4.84 -4.18
CA GLY A 104 2.95 4.20 -2.86
C GLY A 104 2.93 2.68 -2.91
N GLN A 105 3.15 2.04 -4.07
CA GLN A 105 3.16 0.58 -4.22
C GLN A 105 4.06 -0.12 -3.19
N GLN A 106 5.30 0.34 -3.01
CA GLN A 106 6.23 -0.28 -2.06
C GLN A 106 5.68 -0.21 -0.63
N ARG A 107 5.07 0.93 -0.26
CA ARG A 107 4.43 1.13 1.06
C ARG A 107 3.25 0.20 1.27
N ILE A 108 2.29 0.17 0.34
CA ILE A 108 1.13 -0.72 0.44
C ILE A 108 1.58 -2.17 0.54
N THR A 109 2.45 -2.62 -0.38
CA THR A 109 2.97 -3.99 -0.38
C THR A 109 3.62 -4.34 0.97
N SER A 110 4.45 -3.45 1.52
CA SER A 110 5.08 -3.67 2.82
C SER A 110 4.06 -3.73 3.96
N LEU A 111 3.14 -2.77 4.02
CA LEU A 111 2.16 -2.68 5.09
C LEU A 111 1.27 -3.93 5.15
N VAL A 112 0.73 -4.37 4.02
CA VAL A 112 -0.20 -5.50 4.01
C VAL A 112 0.49 -6.85 4.21
N ASN A 113 1.72 -7.02 3.69
CA ASN A 113 2.45 -8.28 3.86
C ASN A 113 2.99 -8.46 5.27
N VAL A 114 3.51 -7.40 5.90
CA VAL A 114 4.11 -7.51 7.24
C VAL A 114 3.07 -7.85 8.31
N VAL A 115 1.80 -7.49 8.13
CA VAL A 115 0.73 -7.80 9.08
C VAL A 115 -0.05 -9.07 8.73
N ASP A 116 0.18 -9.64 7.56
CA ASP A 116 -0.48 -10.88 7.13
C ASP A 116 0.43 -12.10 7.38
N PRO A 117 -0.10 -13.18 7.96
CA PRO A 117 0.67 -14.42 8.16
C PRO A 117 1.31 -14.99 6.89
N GLN A 118 0.67 -14.84 5.72
CA GLN A 118 1.21 -15.31 4.45
C GLN A 118 2.50 -14.54 4.07
N GLY A 119 2.58 -13.27 4.46
CA GLY A 119 3.76 -12.44 4.23
C GLY A 119 5.03 -12.99 4.87
N MET A 120 4.90 -13.75 5.95
CA MET A 120 6.04 -14.41 6.62
C MET A 120 6.77 -15.42 5.75
N ALA A 121 6.18 -15.86 4.62
CA ALA A 121 6.84 -16.74 3.66
C ALA A 121 7.99 -16.05 2.90
N ASP A 122 7.95 -14.73 2.77
CA ASP A 122 9.03 -13.94 2.18
C ASP A 122 9.87 -13.29 3.31
N PRO A 123 11.18 -13.61 3.40
CA PRO A 123 12.04 -13.08 4.46
C PRO A 123 12.07 -11.55 4.57
N ARG A 124 11.75 -10.83 3.49
CA ARG A 124 11.69 -9.36 3.49
C ARG A 124 10.57 -8.83 4.39
N PHE A 125 9.45 -9.55 4.49
CA PHE A 125 8.29 -9.17 5.30
C PHE A 125 8.25 -9.88 6.67
N ALA A 126 9.15 -10.82 6.93
CA ALA A 126 9.22 -11.56 8.19
C ALA A 126 9.76 -10.67 9.31
N LEU A 127 8.93 -9.74 9.79
CA LEU A 127 9.26 -8.82 10.87
C LEU A 127 8.53 -9.18 12.16
N GLY A 128 9.19 -8.86 13.28
CA GLY A 128 8.65 -9.02 14.62
C GLY A 128 9.01 -7.84 15.51
N TYR A 129 8.35 -7.76 16.66
CA TYR A 129 8.66 -6.79 17.68
C TYR A 129 9.48 -7.44 18.80
N SER A 130 10.71 -6.96 19.00
CA SER A 130 11.55 -7.40 20.09
C SER A 130 11.10 -6.78 21.40
N LEU A 131 10.61 -7.61 22.33
CA LEU A 131 10.16 -7.17 23.66
C LEU A 131 11.32 -6.63 24.49
N ARG A 132 12.51 -7.21 24.32
CA ARG A 132 13.72 -6.78 25.02
C ARG A 132 14.27 -5.47 24.47
N ALA A 133 14.42 -5.38 23.13
CA ALA A 133 15.01 -4.20 22.49
C ALA A 133 13.98 -3.07 22.27
N ARG A 134 12.68 -3.35 22.46
CA ARG A 134 11.55 -2.44 22.24
C ARG A 134 11.56 -1.79 20.84
N LYS A 135 11.86 -2.59 19.83
CA LYS A 135 11.90 -2.15 18.42
C LYS A 135 11.49 -3.27 17.49
N ILE A 136 11.18 -2.90 16.24
CA ILE A 136 10.95 -3.87 15.17
C ILE A 136 12.28 -4.44 14.71
N VAL A 137 12.29 -5.73 14.42
CA VAL A 137 13.45 -6.49 13.98
C VAL A 137 13.03 -7.48 12.89
N THR A 138 13.98 -7.93 12.07
CA THR A 138 13.76 -9.09 11.21
C THR A 138 13.74 -10.35 12.08
N ILE A 139 12.82 -11.27 11.76
CA ILE A 139 12.75 -12.54 12.49
C ILE A 139 13.82 -13.49 11.96
N ASN A 140 14.77 -13.81 12.80
CA ASN A 140 15.77 -14.86 12.58
C ASN A 140 15.38 -16.12 13.36
N ARG A 141 15.70 -17.31 12.84
CA ARG A 141 15.33 -18.61 13.44
C ARG A 141 15.79 -18.82 14.89
N ASN A 142 16.66 -17.96 15.41
CA ASN A 142 17.30 -18.11 16.71
C ASN A 142 16.80 -17.14 17.81
N GLU A 143 15.76 -16.30 17.56
CA GLU A 143 15.40 -15.23 18.51
C GLU A 143 14.42 -15.64 19.62
N GLY A 144 13.96 -16.89 19.64
CA GLY A 144 13.16 -17.45 20.74
C GLY A 144 11.92 -16.62 21.13
N SER A 145 11.49 -16.74 22.40
CA SER A 145 10.30 -16.09 22.97
C SER A 145 10.43 -14.57 23.23
N SER A 146 11.51 -13.93 22.79
CA SER A 146 11.72 -12.49 22.99
C SER A 146 11.21 -11.60 21.84
N VAL A 147 10.81 -12.21 20.72
CA VAL A 147 10.30 -11.50 19.53
C VAL A 147 8.92 -12.04 19.15
N ILE A 148 7.92 -11.17 19.18
CA ILE A 148 6.58 -11.50 18.70
C ILE A 148 6.46 -11.11 17.21
N PRO A 149 5.99 -12.02 16.31
CA PRO A 149 5.73 -11.69 14.91
C PRO A 149 4.74 -10.54 14.75
N LEU A 150 4.95 -9.63 13.80
CA LEU A 150 4.03 -8.51 13.61
C LEU A 150 2.61 -8.94 13.21
N PRO A 151 2.38 -10.03 12.45
CA PRO A 151 1.02 -10.54 12.24
C PRO A 151 0.32 -10.95 13.56
N ASP A 152 1.09 -11.43 14.53
CA ASP A 152 0.55 -11.80 15.84
C ASP A 152 0.32 -10.57 16.73
N VAL A 153 1.11 -9.51 16.59
CA VAL A 153 0.86 -8.21 17.25
C VAL A 153 -0.39 -7.54 16.70
N PHE A 154 -0.60 -7.62 15.39
CA PHE A 154 -1.69 -6.93 14.69
C PHE A 154 -3.07 -7.54 14.98
N ASP A 155 -3.13 -8.84 15.22
CA ASP A 155 -4.35 -9.59 15.55
C ASP A 155 -4.39 -9.95 17.03
N PHE A 156 -5.42 -9.48 17.74
CA PHE A 156 -5.56 -9.69 19.17
C PHE A 156 -5.64 -11.18 19.58
N ALA A 157 -6.35 -12.00 18.82
CA ALA A 157 -6.49 -13.42 19.14
C ALA A 157 -5.14 -14.14 18.97
N ARG A 158 -4.38 -13.76 17.93
CA ARG A 158 -3.03 -14.29 17.70
C ARG A 158 -2.04 -13.82 18.76
N ALA A 159 -2.14 -12.57 19.22
CA ALA A 159 -1.32 -12.05 20.33
C ALA A 159 -1.54 -12.85 21.62
N LEU A 160 -2.81 -13.15 21.97
CA LEU A 160 -3.13 -13.97 23.13
C LEU A 160 -2.59 -15.39 23.00
N GLU A 161 -2.75 -16.00 21.83
CA GLU A 161 -2.24 -17.35 21.59
C GLU A 161 -0.70 -17.39 21.61
N TRP A 162 -0.03 -16.35 21.10
CA TRP A 162 1.42 -16.23 21.21
C TRP A 162 1.87 -16.12 22.67
N LEU A 163 1.22 -15.28 23.49
CA LEU A 163 1.49 -15.15 24.93
C LEU A 163 1.29 -16.48 25.65
N ARG A 164 0.22 -17.22 25.32
CA ARG A 164 -0.03 -18.55 25.92
C ARG A 164 1.09 -19.54 25.64
N ARG A 165 1.70 -19.49 24.46
CA ARG A 165 2.84 -20.34 24.07
C ARG A 165 4.18 -19.83 24.64
N ASN A 166 4.24 -18.59 25.06
CA ASN A 166 5.45 -17.93 25.57
C ASN A 166 5.21 -17.34 26.96
N PRO A 167 5.05 -18.19 28.01
CA PRO A 167 4.68 -17.72 29.37
C PRO A 167 5.71 -16.77 29.96
N ASP A 168 6.99 -16.86 29.58
CA ASP A 168 8.06 -15.94 30.01
C ASP A 168 7.83 -14.49 29.52
N ALA A 169 7.03 -14.32 28.47
CA ALA A 169 6.66 -13.02 27.92
C ALA A 169 5.38 -12.43 28.54
N SER A 170 4.74 -13.09 29.50
CA SER A 170 3.46 -12.66 30.09
C SER A 170 3.49 -11.24 30.66
N ASN A 171 4.62 -10.82 31.24
CA ASN A 171 4.83 -9.46 31.75
C ASN A 171 4.89 -8.38 30.63
N SER A 172 4.93 -8.78 29.37
CA SER A 172 5.00 -7.87 28.21
C SER A 172 3.63 -7.65 27.53
N ALA A 173 2.55 -8.16 28.10
CA ALA A 173 1.21 -8.06 27.50
C ALA A 173 0.79 -6.59 27.24
N GLU A 174 1.04 -5.68 28.20
CA GLU A 174 0.74 -4.25 28.05
C GLU A 174 1.58 -3.61 26.93
N LEU A 175 2.86 -3.98 26.82
CA LEU A 175 3.74 -3.50 25.76
C LEU A 175 3.26 -3.97 24.37
N ILE A 176 2.89 -5.25 24.27
CA ILE A 176 2.33 -5.81 23.03
C ILE A 176 1.04 -5.08 22.65
N GLN A 177 0.14 -4.84 23.62
CA GLN A 177 -1.09 -4.11 23.40
C GLN A 177 -0.85 -2.65 22.94
N ASP A 178 0.16 -2.00 23.49
CA ASP A 178 0.55 -0.64 23.12
C ASP A 178 1.03 -0.59 21.66
N VAL A 179 1.88 -1.51 21.27
CA VAL A 179 2.37 -1.63 19.88
C VAL A 179 1.19 -1.95 18.93
N ALA A 180 0.33 -2.90 19.31
CA ALA A 180 -0.87 -3.23 18.54
C ALA A 180 -1.77 -2.01 18.33
N ARG A 181 -2.01 -1.20 19.37
CA ARG A 181 -2.82 0.01 19.29
C ARG A 181 -2.23 1.04 18.32
N ARG A 182 -0.90 1.22 18.32
CA ARG A 182 -0.21 2.14 17.40
C ARG A 182 -0.32 1.66 15.95
N LEU A 183 -0.12 0.36 15.69
CA LEU A 183 -0.23 -0.20 14.35
C LEU A 183 -1.66 -0.17 13.82
N ASN A 184 -2.65 -0.58 14.64
CA ASN A 184 -4.07 -0.59 14.25
C ASN A 184 -4.65 0.82 14.13
N GLY A 185 -4.14 1.78 14.89
CA GLY A 185 -4.57 3.19 14.85
C GLY A 185 -3.89 4.02 13.76
N LEU A 186 -2.93 3.42 13.02
CA LEU A 186 -2.23 4.12 11.94
C LEU A 186 -3.22 4.57 10.87
N LYS A 187 -3.08 5.83 10.44
CA LYS A 187 -3.78 6.37 9.29
C LYS A 187 -2.80 6.60 8.15
N VAL A 188 -3.09 5.98 7.02
CA VAL A 188 -2.33 6.12 5.78
C VAL A 188 -3.10 7.08 4.89
N PRO A 189 -2.63 8.32 4.71
CA PRO A 189 -3.31 9.28 3.85
C PRO A 189 -3.30 8.80 2.40
N ALA A 190 -4.42 8.91 1.72
CA ALA A 190 -4.55 8.57 0.32
C ALA A 190 -5.37 9.63 -0.41
N THR A 191 -4.91 10.01 -1.60
CA THR A 191 -5.69 10.79 -2.55
C THR A 191 -6.20 9.84 -3.63
N ILE A 192 -7.51 9.83 -3.84
CA ILE A 192 -8.16 9.05 -4.90
C ILE A 192 -8.53 10.01 -6.02
N MET A 193 -8.00 9.77 -7.20
CA MET A 193 -8.38 10.47 -8.43
C MET A 193 -9.58 9.77 -9.04
N GLU A 194 -10.67 10.52 -9.17
CA GLU A 194 -11.90 10.11 -9.82
C GLU A 194 -12.00 10.85 -11.15
N GLN A 195 -12.57 10.23 -12.18
CA GLN A 195 -12.83 10.86 -13.49
C GLN A 195 -11.59 11.52 -14.15
N ALA A 196 -10.38 11.18 -13.69
CA ALA A 196 -9.16 11.65 -14.31
C ALA A 196 -8.91 10.86 -15.61
N ASN A 197 -8.54 11.57 -16.69
CA ASN A 197 -7.99 10.92 -17.87
C ASN A 197 -6.49 10.58 -17.64
N GLU A 198 -5.94 9.78 -18.53
CA GLU A 198 -4.54 9.33 -18.44
C GLU A 198 -3.53 10.47 -18.50
N GLU A 199 -3.79 11.48 -19.33
CA GLU A 199 -2.91 12.62 -19.51
C GLU A 199 -2.79 13.42 -18.21
N THR A 200 -3.93 13.70 -17.58
CA THR A 200 -3.99 14.36 -16.26
C THR A 200 -3.24 13.57 -15.19
N LEU A 201 -3.43 12.24 -15.15
CA LEU A 201 -2.72 11.39 -14.18
C LEU A 201 -1.22 11.37 -14.44
N ARG A 202 -0.80 11.32 -15.71
CA ARG A 202 0.60 11.40 -16.11
C ARG A 202 1.23 12.70 -15.65
N GLU A 203 0.56 13.82 -15.87
CA GLU A 203 1.02 15.14 -15.42
C GLU A 203 1.14 15.21 -13.88
N ILE A 204 0.13 14.73 -13.14
CA ILE A 204 0.14 14.69 -11.67
C ILE A 204 1.29 13.81 -11.18
N PHE A 205 1.47 12.63 -11.78
CA PHE A 205 2.54 11.72 -11.43
C PHE A 205 3.93 12.34 -11.67
N ASP A 206 4.15 12.98 -12.81
CA ASP A 206 5.41 13.66 -13.13
C ASP A 206 5.70 14.81 -12.15
N ARG A 207 4.69 15.56 -11.75
CA ARG A 207 4.81 16.64 -10.75
C ARG A 207 5.16 16.10 -9.36
N ILE A 208 4.55 15.00 -8.93
CA ILE A 208 4.83 14.36 -7.64
C ILE A 208 6.23 13.76 -7.62
N ASN A 209 6.65 13.10 -8.72
CA ASN A 209 7.94 12.42 -8.82
C ASN A 209 9.10 13.33 -9.26
N SER A 210 8.85 14.56 -9.68
CA SER A 210 9.91 15.49 -10.08
C SER A 210 10.93 15.83 -8.98
N ARG A 211 10.63 15.51 -7.74
CA ARG A 211 11.49 15.66 -6.55
C ARG A 211 12.15 14.36 -6.06
N GLY A 212 11.90 13.21 -6.71
CA GLY A 212 12.47 11.91 -6.37
C GLY A 212 13.14 11.21 -7.56
N LYS A 213 13.70 10.02 -7.37
CA LYS A 213 14.23 9.18 -8.47
C LYS A 213 13.14 8.92 -9.50
N ARG A 214 13.29 9.51 -10.69
CA ARG A 214 12.33 9.47 -11.80
C ARG A 214 11.85 8.05 -12.11
N LEU A 215 10.58 7.81 -11.91
CA LEU A 215 9.82 6.76 -12.57
C LEU A 215 9.30 7.36 -13.89
N ASN A 216 9.46 6.65 -15.00
CA ASN A 216 8.95 7.13 -16.28
C ASN A 216 7.43 6.89 -16.31
N ALA A 217 6.64 7.96 -16.36
CA ALA A 217 5.18 7.90 -16.40
C ALA A 217 4.67 7.06 -17.58
N ALA A 218 5.37 7.07 -18.72
CA ALA A 218 5.04 6.25 -19.89
C ALA A 218 5.01 4.74 -19.55
N GLU A 219 5.92 4.27 -18.70
CA GLU A 219 5.96 2.86 -18.30
C GLU A 219 4.72 2.45 -17.47
N ILE A 220 4.11 3.39 -16.74
CA ILE A 220 2.91 3.12 -15.94
C ILE A 220 1.68 3.02 -16.83
N PHE A 221 1.61 3.85 -17.86
CA PHE A 221 0.44 3.96 -18.72
C PHE A 221 0.39 2.86 -19.80
N ASP A 222 1.53 2.50 -20.38
CA ASP A 222 1.61 1.46 -21.40
C ASP A 222 1.12 0.10 -20.89
N ALA A 223 1.17 -0.16 -19.61
CA ALA A 223 0.78 -1.45 -19.08
C ALA A 223 -0.62 -1.46 -18.41
N ILE A 224 -1.22 -0.29 -18.17
CA ILE A 224 -2.66 -0.24 -17.86
C ILE A 224 -3.47 -0.57 -19.15
N HIS A 225 -2.85 -0.44 -20.33
CA HIS A 225 -3.52 -0.59 -21.63
C HIS A 225 -2.90 -1.64 -22.57
N GLY A 226 -1.83 -2.29 -22.16
CA GLY A 226 -1.10 -3.31 -22.94
C GLY A 226 -1.55 -4.74 -22.62
N GLY A 227 -2.88 -4.97 -22.56
CA GLY A 227 -3.48 -6.28 -22.45
C GLY A 227 -4.30 -6.58 -23.68
#